data_39b28a103f9f14d3799f7aa96eda5468
#
_entry.id   39b28a103f9f14d3799f7aa96eda5468
#
_cell.length_a   1.000
_cell.length_b   1.000
_cell.length_c   1.000
_cell.angle_alpha   90.00
_cell.angle_beta   90.00
_cell.angle_gamma   90.00
#
_symmetry.space_group_name_H-M   'P 1'
#
loop_
_entity.id
_entity.type
_entity.pdbx_description
1 polymer ?
#
loop_
_entity_poly.entity_id
_entity_poly.type
_entity_poly.pdbx_seq_one_letter_code
_entity_poly.pdbx_strand_id
1 'polypeptide(L)'
;MTTIYNTLTRQKEPFTPIDPKNVRMYVCGMTVYDYCHLGHARVMVVFDMIARWLRECGYPLTYVRNITDIDDKIIARAAENGETIGELTARFIQAMHEDADALGVLRPDIEPKATENIPQMIAMIETLIQNGKAYPAANGDVYYAVREFSAYGQLSGKSLDDLRAGERVEVDGFKRDPLDFVLWKAAKAGEPAWESPWGNGRPGWHIECSAMSENLFGDTFDIHGGGADLQFPHHENEIAQSVGATGHTCGHDHAQTHHGQSIASHVKYWLHNGFIRVDGEKMSKSLGNFFTIREVLKQYDPEVVRFFILRAHYRSPLNYSDAHLDDAKGALTRLYTTLKNTPAAEFDLSENANDYTRRFYAAMNDDFGTVEAVAVLFELAGEVNKTNDAHLAGCLKALGGIIGLLQRDPTEFLQGGAVSDGLSNEEIEDLIARRKQARADKNWAESDRIRDLLNEHKIILEDNAGGTTWRRG
;
A
#
# COMPACT_ATOMS: atom_id res chain seq x y z
N MET A 1 -14.39 3.38 -19.06
CA MET A 1 -13.57 4.58 -18.71
C MET A 1 -13.45 4.60 -17.20
N THR A 2 -12.23 4.63 -16.69
CA THR A 2 -11.95 4.65 -15.24
C THR A 2 -12.30 6.02 -14.66
N THR A 3 -12.98 6.04 -13.52
CA THR A 3 -13.18 7.22 -12.68
C THR A 3 -12.34 7.07 -11.41
N ILE A 4 -11.82 8.17 -10.89
CA ILE A 4 -10.95 8.20 -9.71
C ILE A 4 -11.47 9.26 -8.76
N TYR A 5 -11.60 8.95 -7.47
CA TYR A 5 -11.86 9.94 -6.45
C TYR A 5 -10.59 10.75 -6.18
N ASN A 6 -10.64 12.03 -6.52
CA ASN A 6 -9.56 12.96 -6.29
C ASN A 6 -9.73 13.63 -4.91
N THR A 7 -8.80 13.39 -4.01
CA THR A 7 -8.86 13.98 -2.65
C THR A 7 -8.82 15.49 -2.69
N LEU A 8 -8.16 16.09 -3.68
CA LEU A 8 -8.03 17.54 -3.81
C LEU A 8 -9.38 18.19 -4.14
N THR A 9 -10.11 17.65 -5.10
CA THR A 9 -11.42 18.16 -5.54
C THR A 9 -12.58 17.56 -4.75
N ARG A 10 -12.32 16.44 -4.03
CA ARG A 10 -13.32 15.65 -3.28
C ARG A 10 -14.45 15.11 -4.15
N GLN A 11 -14.16 14.82 -5.40
CA GLN A 11 -15.10 14.29 -6.38
C GLN A 11 -14.52 13.08 -7.09
N LYS A 12 -15.40 12.21 -7.61
CA LYS A 12 -15.04 11.22 -8.59
C LYS A 12 -14.94 11.90 -9.95
N GLU A 13 -13.80 11.75 -10.59
CA GLU A 13 -13.49 12.40 -11.88
C GLU A 13 -13.13 11.32 -12.92
N PRO A 14 -13.47 11.50 -14.18
CA PRO A 14 -12.95 10.67 -15.25
C PRO A 14 -11.42 10.72 -15.27
N PHE A 15 -10.78 9.56 -15.32
CA PHE A 15 -9.33 9.51 -15.43
C PHE A 15 -8.90 9.87 -16.85
N THR A 16 -8.21 10.99 -16.97
CA THR A 16 -7.64 11.50 -18.21
C THR A 16 -6.17 11.82 -17.97
N PRO A 17 -5.23 10.98 -18.41
CA PRO A 17 -3.81 11.23 -18.18
C PRO A 17 -3.33 12.50 -18.90
N ILE A 18 -2.29 13.14 -18.35
CA ILE A 18 -1.61 14.29 -18.96
C ILE A 18 -0.95 13.84 -20.27
N ASP A 19 -0.24 12.72 -20.21
CA ASP A 19 0.30 12.04 -21.40
C ASP A 19 -0.27 10.61 -21.46
N PRO A 20 -1.17 10.31 -22.42
CA PRO A 20 -1.71 8.97 -22.56
C PRO A 20 -0.68 7.88 -22.94
N LYS A 21 0.52 8.28 -23.34
CA LYS A 21 1.63 7.36 -23.65
C LYS A 21 2.50 7.04 -22.43
N ASN A 22 2.35 7.79 -21.35
CA ASN A 22 3.07 7.57 -20.11
C ASN A 22 2.34 8.18 -18.92
N VAL A 23 1.51 7.38 -18.27
CA VAL A 23 0.89 7.73 -16.99
C VAL A 23 1.96 7.70 -15.90
N ARG A 24 2.09 8.77 -15.14
CA ARG A 24 3.10 8.92 -14.09
C ARG A 24 2.46 8.90 -12.73
N MET A 25 2.81 7.90 -11.92
CA MET A 25 2.30 7.71 -10.58
C MET A 25 3.43 7.69 -9.56
N TYR A 26 3.39 8.64 -8.63
CA TYR A 26 4.31 8.72 -7.49
C TYR A 26 3.55 8.37 -6.21
N VAL A 27 4.10 7.48 -5.41
CA VAL A 27 3.53 7.10 -4.11
C VAL A 27 4.58 7.34 -3.03
N CYS A 28 4.22 8.10 -2.00
CA CYS A 28 5.10 8.29 -0.86
C CYS A 28 5.41 6.94 -0.21
N GLY A 29 6.69 6.62 -0.17
CA GLY A 29 7.23 5.44 0.48
C GLY A 29 7.38 5.62 1.99
N MET A 30 8.09 4.71 2.60
CA MET A 30 8.25 4.69 4.04
C MET A 30 9.64 5.10 4.49
N THR A 31 9.72 5.57 5.73
CA THR A 31 10.98 5.80 6.43
C THR A 31 11.51 4.46 6.92
N VAL A 32 12.69 4.06 6.43
CA VAL A 32 13.24 2.71 6.63
C VAL A 32 14.10 2.61 7.90
N TYR A 33 13.47 2.72 9.06
CA TYR A 33 14.13 2.62 10.37
C TYR A 33 13.69 1.41 11.21
N ASP A 34 12.67 0.68 10.76
CA ASP A 34 12.11 -0.48 11.44
C ASP A 34 11.35 -1.38 10.45
N TYR A 35 10.91 -2.58 10.88
CA TYR A 35 10.09 -3.47 10.08
C TYR A 35 8.76 -2.84 9.69
N CYS A 36 8.28 -3.22 8.50
CA CYS A 36 6.99 -2.79 7.99
C CYS A 36 5.84 -3.33 8.83
N HIS A 37 4.84 -2.49 9.07
CA HIS A 37 3.61 -2.87 9.76
C HIS A 37 2.43 -2.97 8.78
N LEU A 38 1.28 -3.46 9.25
CA LEU A 38 0.08 -3.63 8.43
C LEU A 38 -0.39 -2.35 7.74
N GLY A 39 -0.14 -1.17 8.32
CA GLY A 39 -0.41 0.10 7.65
C GLY A 39 0.41 0.28 6.36
N HIS A 40 1.69 -0.11 6.38
CA HIS A 40 2.54 -0.13 5.19
C HIS A 40 2.07 -1.21 4.20
N ALA A 41 1.70 -2.40 4.68
CA ALA A 41 1.11 -3.44 3.82
C ALA A 41 -0.10 -2.90 3.04
N ARG A 42 -0.96 -2.13 3.71
CA ARG A 42 -2.13 -1.54 3.07
C ARG A 42 -1.76 -0.57 1.95
N VAL A 43 -0.82 0.34 2.19
CA VAL A 43 -0.33 1.26 1.14
C VAL A 43 0.24 0.47 -0.04
N MET A 44 1.12 -0.50 0.23
CA MET A 44 1.77 -1.31 -0.80
C MET A 44 0.76 -2.10 -1.65
N VAL A 45 -0.18 -2.80 -1.01
CA VAL A 45 -1.19 -3.63 -1.71
C VAL A 45 -2.19 -2.76 -2.49
N VAL A 46 -2.63 -1.64 -1.93
CA VAL A 46 -3.57 -0.73 -2.59
C VAL A 46 -2.96 -0.13 -3.85
N PHE A 47 -1.74 0.43 -3.77
CA PHE A 47 -1.13 1.05 -4.95
C PHE A 47 -0.61 0.03 -5.96
N ASP A 48 -0.26 -1.19 -5.54
CA ASP A 48 -0.03 -2.32 -6.45
C ASP A 48 -1.31 -2.68 -7.22
N MET A 49 -2.44 -2.79 -6.54
CA MET A 49 -3.73 -3.05 -7.18
C MET A 49 -4.11 -1.94 -8.18
N ILE A 50 -3.93 -0.67 -7.81
CA ILE A 50 -4.16 0.47 -8.70
C ILE A 50 -3.24 0.41 -9.93
N ALA A 51 -1.96 0.12 -9.73
CA ALA A 51 -0.99 -0.02 -10.82
C ALA A 51 -1.35 -1.16 -11.77
N ARG A 52 -1.75 -2.33 -11.23
CA ARG A 52 -2.22 -3.47 -12.02
C ARG A 52 -3.45 -3.11 -12.84
N TRP A 53 -4.43 -2.45 -12.22
CA TRP A 53 -5.66 -2.04 -12.90
C TRP A 53 -5.40 -1.04 -14.03
N LEU A 54 -4.58 -0.02 -13.80
CA LEU A 54 -4.23 0.94 -14.85
C LEU A 54 -3.51 0.27 -16.03
N ARG A 55 -2.61 -0.67 -15.75
CA ARG A 55 -1.95 -1.47 -16.80
C ARG A 55 -2.93 -2.38 -17.54
N GLU A 56 -3.89 -3.00 -16.82
CA GLU A 56 -4.98 -3.80 -17.42
C GLU A 56 -5.85 -2.97 -18.35
N CYS A 57 -6.11 -1.71 -18.02
CA CYS A 57 -6.78 -0.74 -18.88
C CYS A 57 -5.96 -0.28 -20.08
N GLY A 58 -4.74 -0.79 -20.24
CA GLY A 58 -3.84 -0.47 -21.36
C GLY A 58 -3.05 0.84 -21.20
N TYR A 59 -3.03 1.44 -20.01
CA TYR A 59 -2.19 2.62 -19.76
C TYR A 59 -0.72 2.22 -19.56
N PRO A 60 0.22 2.77 -20.38
CA PRO A 60 1.64 2.70 -20.07
C PRO A 60 1.90 3.48 -18.78
N LEU A 61 2.25 2.78 -17.70
CA LEU A 61 2.41 3.35 -16.36
C LEU A 61 3.86 3.32 -15.92
N THR A 62 4.39 4.47 -15.52
CA THR A 62 5.62 4.57 -14.70
C THR A 62 5.23 4.77 -13.25
N TYR A 63 5.44 3.75 -12.43
CA TYR A 63 5.15 3.73 -11.01
C TYR A 63 6.42 3.97 -10.19
N VAL A 64 6.45 5.04 -9.42
CA VAL A 64 7.54 5.41 -8.51
C VAL A 64 7.07 5.32 -7.06
N ARG A 65 7.90 4.73 -6.20
CA ARG A 65 7.73 4.78 -4.76
C ARG A 65 9.08 5.07 -4.11
N ASN A 66 9.22 6.20 -3.43
CA ASN A 66 10.48 6.58 -2.83
C ASN A 66 10.83 5.78 -1.57
N ILE A 67 12.08 5.89 -1.17
CA ILE A 67 12.62 5.37 0.07
C ILE A 67 13.19 6.56 0.86
N THR A 68 12.62 6.85 2.02
CA THR A 68 13.17 7.82 2.97
C THR A 68 14.23 7.13 3.81
N ASP A 69 15.50 7.32 3.44
CA ASP A 69 16.68 6.71 4.06
C ASP A 69 17.50 7.72 4.90
N ILE A 70 16.94 8.89 5.17
CA ILE A 70 17.44 9.89 6.11
C ILE A 70 16.29 10.57 6.86
N ASP A 71 16.28 10.50 8.17
CA ASP A 71 15.25 11.06 9.05
C ASP A 71 15.75 11.04 10.51
N ASP A 72 15.16 11.85 11.38
CA ASP A 72 15.48 11.85 12.83
C ASP A 72 15.35 10.46 13.47
N LYS A 73 14.35 9.66 13.06
CA LYS A 73 14.12 8.31 13.58
C LYS A 73 15.20 7.34 13.13
N ILE A 74 15.71 7.49 11.90
CA ILE A 74 16.81 6.68 11.36
C ILE A 74 18.08 6.99 12.15
N ILE A 75 18.39 8.27 12.36
CA ILE A 75 19.57 8.71 13.11
C ILE A 75 19.54 8.19 14.55
N ALA A 76 18.39 8.37 15.22
CA ALA A 76 18.22 7.89 16.60
C ALA A 76 18.37 6.37 16.69
N ARG A 77 17.70 5.61 15.80
CA ARG A 77 17.76 4.14 15.80
C ARG A 77 19.16 3.61 15.47
N ALA A 78 19.87 4.22 14.53
CA ALA A 78 21.25 3.84 14.21
C ALA A 78 22.19 4.08 15.42
N ALA A 79 22.05 5.22 16.11
CA ALA A 79 22.78 5.52 17.32
C ALA A 79 22.47 4.53 18.47
N GLU A 80 21.21 4.19 18.69
CA GLU A 80 20.78 3.17 19.67
C GLU A 80 21.41 1.80 19.39
N ASN A 81 21.51 1.42 18.12
CA ASN A 81 22.07 0.14 17.71
C ASN A 81 23.60 0.14 17.59
N GLY A 82 24.25 1.30 17.64
CA GLY A 82 25.70 1.43 17.45
C GLY A 82 26.15 1.13 16.01
N GLU A 83 25.32 1.40 15.02
CA GLU A 83 25.58 1.18 13.60
C GLU A 83 25.44 2.48 12.78
N THR A 84 25.91 2.47 11.55
CA THR A 84 25.73 3.60 10.62
C THR A 84 24.29 3.64 10.08
N ILE A 85 23.81 4.83 9.65
CA ILE A 85 22.52 4.95 8.98
C ILE A 85 22.46 4.11 7.71
N GLY A 86 23.58 3.96 6.98
CA GLY A 86 23.64 3.14 5.77
C GLY A 86 23.43 1.65 6.06
N GLU A 87 24.03 1.11 7.11
CA GLU A 87 23.82 -0.29 7.54
C GLU A 87 22.40 -0.52 8.01
N LEU A 88 21.84 0.39 8.81
CA LEU A 88 20.47 0.32 9.29
C LEU A 88 19.48 0.31 8.11
N THR A 89 19.57 1.31 7.23
CA THR A 89 18.62 1.48 6.14
C THR A 89 18.72 0.38 5.10
N ALA A 90 19.93 -0.11 4.77
CA ALA A 90 20.11 -1.24 3.84
C ALA A 90 19.37 -2.50 4.36
N ARG A 91 19.47 -2.79 5.66
CA ARG A 91 18.79 -3.92 6.29
C ARG A 91 17.25 -3.77 6.21
N PHE A 92 16.72 -2.60 6.52
CA PHE A 92 15.27 -2.39 6.51
C PHE A 92 14.68 -2.21 5.11
N ILE A 93 15.45 -1.72 4.14
CA ILE A 93 15.06 -1.76 2.71
C ILE A 93 14.91 -3.20 2.25
N GLN A 94 15.88 -4.07 2.56
CA GLN A 94 15.79 -5.48 2.22
C GLN A 94 14.57 -6.13 2.90
N ALA A 95 14.37 -5.89 4.19
CA ALA A 95 13.20 -6.40 4.91
C ALA A 95 11.86 -5.92 4.33
N MET A 96 11.77 -4.64 3.94
CA MET A 96 10.60 -4.08 3.26
C MET A 96 10.34 -4.80 1.93
N HIS A 97 11.38 -5.06 1.19
CA HIS A 97 11.27 -5.77 -0.07
C HIS A 97 10.80 -7.22 0.11
N GLU A 98 11.34 -7.95 1.09
CA GLU A 98 10.91 -9.30 1.43
C GLU A 98 9.43 -9.33 1.85
N ASP A 99 9.00 -8.37 2.66
CA ASP A 99 7.61 -8.24 3.09
C ASP A 99 6.66 -7.93 1.91
N ALA A 100 7.09 -7.06 0.98
CA ALA A 100 6.33 -6.73 -0.22
C ALA A 100 6.21 -7.93 -1.17
N ASP A 101 7.31 -8.65 -1.40
CA ASP A 101 7.36 -9.85 -2.24
C ASP A 101 6.45 -10.95 -1.67
N ALA A 102 6.49 -11.16 -0.35
CA ALA A 102 5.60 -12.12 0.32
C ALA A 102 4.12 -11.79 0.08
N LEU A 103 3.74 -10.52 0.12
CA LEU A 103 2.37 -10.06 -0.15
C LEU A 103 1.99 -10.04 -1.65
N GLY A 104 2.89 -10.50 -2.54
CA GLY A 104 2.68 -10.48 -3.99
C GLY A 104 2.59 -9.06 -4.58
N VAL A 105 3.18 -8.09 -3.92
CA VAL A 105 3.28 -6.69 -4.40
C VAL A 105 4.36 -6.61 -5.46
N LEU A 106 4.02 -6.11 -6.64
CA LEU A 106 4.99 -5.85 -7.70
C LEU A 106 5.93 -4.71 -7.31
N ARG A 107 7.19 -4.83 -7.69
CA ARG A 107 8.15 -3.75 -7.50
C ARG A 107 7.71 -2.52 -8.26
N PRO A 108 7.86 -1.31 -7.70
CA PRO A 108 7.77 -0.09 -8.48
C PRO A 108 8.80 -0.09 -9.61
N ASP A 109 8.54 0.65 -10.68
CA ASP A 109 9.49 0.78 -11.77
C ASP A 109 10.76 1.53 -11.33
N ILE A 110 10.61 2.48 -10.39
CA ILE A 110 11.71 3.26 -9.82
C ILE A 110 11.48 3.42 -8.31
N GLU A 111 12.53 3.19 -7.51
CA GLU A 111 12.55 3.43 -6.05
C GLU A 111 13.70 4.41 -5.71
N PRO A 112 13.51 5.73 -5.87
CA PRO A 112 14.55 6.72 -5.56
C PRO A 112 14.75 6.82 -4.05
N LYS A 113 16.01 6.97 -3.61
CA LYS A 113 16.36 7.21 -2.22
C LYS A 113 16.59 8.70 -1.96
N ALA A 114 16.18 9.17 -0.79
CA ALA A 114 16.36 10.56 -0.40
C ALA A 114 17.85 10.96 -0.41
N THR A 115 18.75 10.12 0.11
CA THR A 115 20.19 10.41 0.17
C THR A 115 20.86 10.50 -1.20
N GLU A 116 20.27 9.91 -2.24
CA GLU A 116 20.78 9.96 -3.62
C GLU A 116 20.28 11.21 -4.40
N ASN A 117 19.37 12.02 -3.79
CA ASN A 117 18.73 13.18 -4.42
C ASN A 117 18.96 14.50 -3.65
N ILE A 118 19.98 14.57 -2.81
CA ILE A 118 20.32 15.80 -2.05
C ILE A 118 20.57 17.02 -2.93
N PRO A 119 21.32 16.92 -4.07
CA PRO A 119 21.52 18.07 -4.93
C PRO A 119 20.21 18.65 -5.50
N GLN A 120 19.24 17.79 -5.84
CA GLN A 120 17.93 18.21 -6.36
C GLN A 120 17.12 18.93 -5.26
N MET A 121 17.19 18.45 -4.02
CA MET A 121 16.54 19.11 -2.88
C MET A 121 17.14 20.50 -2.62
N ILE A 122 18.47 20.61 -2.64
CA ILE A 122 19.16 21.90 -2.46
C ILE A 122 18.74 22.87 -3.59
N ALA A 123 18.74 22.44 -4.84
CA ALA A 123 18.35 23.26 -5.98
C ALA A 123 16.89 23.76 -5.86
N MET A 124 15.96 22.88 -5.45
CA MET A 124 14.58 23.29 -5.25
C MET A 124 14.46 24.32 -4.10
N ILE A 125 15.18 24.13 -2.99
CA ILE A 125 15.18 25.08 -1.87
C ILE A 125 15.75 26.45 -2.30
N GLU A 126 16.84 26.49 -3.08
CA GLU A 126 17.39 27.72 -3.64
C GLU A 126 16.34 28.45 -4.49
N THR A 127 15.64 27.70 -5.35
CA THR A 127 14.55 28.24 -6.17
C THR A 127 13.42 28.81 -5.32
N LEU A 128 13.01 28.10 -4.25
CA LEU A 128 11.99 28.58 -3.31
C LEU A 128 12.42 29.89 -2.60
N ILE A 129 13.70 30.00 -2.23
CA ILE A 129 14.24 31.24 -1.63
C ILE A 129 14.21 32.39 -2.65
N GLN A 130 14.64 32.13 -3.89
CA GLN A 130 14.62 33.14 -4.96
C GLN A 130 13.19 33.62 -5.27
N ASN A 131 12.22 32.71 -5.20
CA ASN A 131 10.80 33.02 -5.40
C ASN A 131 10.13 33.66 -4.17
N GLY A 132 10.86 33.90 -3.07
CA GLY A 132 10.33 34.46 -1.84
C GLY A 132 9.42 33.54 -1.05
N LYS A 133 9.47 32.23 -1.33
CA LYS A 133 8.65 31.20 -0.66
C LYS A 133 9.35 30.57 0.54
N ALA A 134 10.67 30.75 0.65
CA ALA A 134 11.47 30.20 1.73
C ALA A 134 12.49 31.23 2.22
N TYR A 135 13.04 31.01 3.41
CA TYR A 135 14.03 31.87 4.00
C TYR A 135 15.02 31.09 4.88
N PRO A 136 16.33 31.44 4.82
CA PRO A 136 17.30 30.92 5.78
C PRO A 136 17.14 31.64 7.13
N ALA A 137 17.32 30.90 8.23
CA ALA A 137 17.24 31.39 9.58
C ALA A 137 18.63 31.47 10.24
N ALA A 138 18.73 32.19 11.36
CA ALA A 138 20.01 32.42 12.03
C ALA A 138 20.62 31.15 12.66
N ASN A 139 19.82 30.09 12.88
CA ASN A 139 20.28 28.80 13.38
C ASN A 139 20.85 27.89 12.26
N GLY A 140 20.84 28.33 11.00
CA GLY A 140 21.30 27.55 9.85
C GLY A 140 20.21 26.68 9.20
N ASP A 141 18.99 26.66 9.74
CA ASP A 141 17.83 26.03 9.11
C ASP A 141 17.30 26.88 7.95
N VAL A 142 16.59 26.24 7.02
CA VAL A 142 15.80 26.93 6.02
C VAL A 142 14.34 26.53 6.19
N TYR A 143 13.45 27.52 6.25
CA TYR A 143 12.01 27.31 6.43
C TYR A 143 11.22 27.73 5.20
N TYR A 144 10.15 27.02 4.92
CA TYR A 144 9.11 27.44 3.97
C TYR A 144 8.19 28.43 4.65
N ALA A 145 7.90 29.54 3.97
CA ALA A 145 7.00 30.60 4.45
C ALA A 145 5.55 30.29 4.03
N VAL A 146 4.80 29.60 4.88
CA VAL A 146 3.47 29.08 4.55
C VAL A 146 2.50 30.16 4.08
N ARG A 147 2.56 31.37 4.66
CA ARG A 147 1.68 32.49 4.28
C ARG A 147 1.94 33.04 2.88
N GLU A 148 3.10 32.75 2.31
CA GLU A 148 3.42 33.14 0.93
C GLU A 148 2.78 32.22 -0.12
N PHE A 149 2.10 31.16 0.32
CA PHE A 149 1.32 30.27 -0.55
C PHE A 149 -0.17 30.37 -0.21
N SER A 150 -0.90 31.21 -0.95
CA SER A 150 -2.30 31.55 -0.68
C SER A 150 -3.27 30.35 -0.73
N ALA A 151 -2.93 29.31 -1.50
CA ALA A 151 -3.72 28.09 -1.64
C ALA A 151 -3.41 27.02 -0.56
N TYR A 152 -2.60 27.32 0.46
CA TYR A 152 -2.27 26.37 1.52
C TYR A 152 -3.51 25.93 2.30
N GLY A 153 -3.64 24.63 2.56
CA GLY A 153 -4.80 24.04 3.21
C GLY A 153 -5.86 23.50 2.25
N GLN A 154 -5.66 23.63 0.93
CA GLN A 154 -6.64 23.19 -0.07
C GLN A 154 -6.85 21.67 -0.08
N LEU A 155 -5.79 20.87 0.07
CA LEU A 155 -5.89 19.41 0.09
C LEU A 155 -6.54 18.91 1.39
N SER A 156 -6.12 19.45 2.52
CA SER A 156 -6.67 19.10 3.83
C SER A 156 -8.06 19.68 4.06
N GLY A 157 -8.40 20.76 3.35
CA GLY A 157 -9.63 21.52 3.52
C GLY A 157 -9.67 22.32 4.81
N LYS A 158 -8.51 22.66 5.36
CA LYS A 158 -8.37 23.44 6.58
C LYS A 158 -7.93 24.88 6.24
N SER A 159 -8.51 25.85 6.90
CA SER A 159 -8.01 27.21 6.84
C SER A 159 -6.71 27.36 7.65
N LEU A 160 -5.91 28.39 7.34
CA LEU A 160 -4.72 28.69 8.14
C LEU A 160 -5.06 28.99 9.61
N ASP A 161 -6.24 29.55 9.88
CA ASP A 161 -6.68 29.83 11.24
C ASP A 161 -7.06 28.55 12.01
N ASP A 162 -7.69 27.58 11.32
CA ASP A 162 -7.98 26.26 11.90
C ASP A 162 -6.69 25.51 12.25
N LEU A 163 -5.67 25.64 11.41
CA LEU A 163 -4.37 25.00 11.63
C LEU A 163 -3.65 25.62 12.84
N ARG A 164 -3.72 26.93 13.03
CA ARG A 164 -3.17 27.63 14.20
C ARG A 164 -3.87 27.24 15.50
N ALA A 165 -5.18 27.08 15.48
CA ALA A 165 -5.95 26.68 16.65
C ALA A 165 -5.58 25.28 17.19
N GLY A 166 -4.98 24.41 16.34
CA GLY A 166 -4.50 23.08 16.69
C GLY A 166 -3.07 23.02 17.22
N GLU A 167 -2.30 24.10 17.13
CA GLU A 167 -0.90 24.13 17.57
C GLU A 167 -0.77 24.26 19.08
N ARG A 168 -0.28 23.17 19.70
CA ARG A 168 0.16 23.13 21.11
C ARG A 168 1.69 23.08 21.24
N VAL A 169 2.44 23.46 20.22
CA VAL A 169 3.90 23.34 20.19
C VAL A 169 4.52 24.71 20.51
N GLU A 170 5.53 24.72 21.38
CA GLU A 170 6.41 25.87 21.55
C GLU A 170 6.96 26.30 20.19
N VAL A 171 6.68 27.54 19.82
CA VAL A 171 7.15 28.12 18.57
C VAL A 171 8.67 28.23 18.65
N ASP A 172 9.38 27.54 17.76
CA ASP A 172 10.80 27.72 17.55
C ASP A 172 11.03 29.22 17.23
N GLY A 173 11.79 29.91 18.09
CA GLY A 173 12.03 31.34 17.99
C GLY A 173 12.68 31.81 16.68
N PHE A 174 13.06 30.88 15.79
CA PHE A 174 13.65 31.14 14.48
C PHE A 174 12.62 31.17 13.34
N LYS A 175 11.41 30.67 13.54
CA LYS A 175 10.33 30.72 12.56
C LYS A 175 9.67 32.09 12.53
N ARG A 176 9.31 32.59 11.33
CA ARG A 176 8.54 33.83 11.15
C ARG A 176 7.05 33.64 11.46
N ASP A 177 6.51 32.44 11.14
CA ASP A 177 5.15 32.03 11.49
C ASP A 177 5.20 30.61 12.08
N PRO A 178 4.37 30.28 13.08
CA PRO A 178 4.29 28.94 13.65
C PRO A 178 4.04 27.83 12.62
N LEU A 179 3.31 28.13 11.54
CA LEU A 179 2.98 27.18 10.48
C LEU A 179 4.16 26.89 9.53
N ASP A 180 5.22 27.72 9.55
CA ASP A 180 6.38 27.52 8.70
C ASP A 180 7.04 26.17 9.02
N PHE A 181 7.46 25.47 7.98
CA PHE A 181 8.05 24.14 8.14
C PHE A 181 9.47 24.08 7.57
N VAL A 182 10.27 23.18 8.11
CA VAL A 182 11.69 23.06 7.75
C VAL A 182 11.86 22.43 6.37
N LEU A 183 12.69 23.03 5.54
CA LEU A 183 13.16 22.53 4.25
C LEU A 183 14.57 21.97 4.33
N TRP A 184 15.45 22.64 5.10
CA TRP A 184 16.81 22.23 5.38
C TRP A 184 17.07 22.38 6.86
N LYS A 185 17.62 21.38 7.49
CA LYS A 185 17.90 21.33 8.93
C LYS A 185 19.41 21.34 9.15
N ALA A 186 19.90 22.33 9.86
CA ALA A 186 21.31 22.43 10.22
C ALA A 186 21.76 21.18 11.00
N ALA A 187 22.92 20.65 10.64
CA ALA A 187 23.45 19.45 11.29
C ALA A 187 23.92 19.75 12.71
N LYS A 188 23.62 18.83 13.62
CA LYS A 188 24.23 18.76 14.93
C LYS A 188 25.53 17.97 14.88
N ALA A 189 26.38 18.16 15.86
CA ALA A 189 27.63 17.41 15.94
C ALA A 189 27.38 15.89 15.95
N GLY A 190 28.03 15.18 15.02
CA GLY A 190 27.91 13.73 14.89
C GLY A 190 26.70 13.24 14.07
N GLU A 191 25.81 14.11 13.60
CA GLU A 191 24.75 13.74 12.68
C GLU A 191 25.26 13.65 11.22
N PRO A 192 24.67 12.78 10.39
CA PRO A 192 24.88 12.79 8.95
C PRO A 192 24.53 14.17 8.37
N ALA A 193 25.40 14.68 7.51
CA ALA A 193 25.21 16.00 6.93
C ALA A 193 25.79 16.09 5.52
N TRP A 194 25.21 17.00 4.74
CA TRP A 194 25.66 17.37 3.40
C TRP A 194 25.94 18.88 3.35
N GLU A 195 26.91 19.24 2.54
CA GLU A 195 27.21 20.65 2.29
C GLU A 195 26.06 21.33 1.54
N SER A 196 25.74 22.55 1.95
CA SER A 196 24.75 23.38 1.28
C SER A 196 25.13 24.86 1.35
N PRO A 197 24.47 25.77 0.58
CA PRO A 197 24.69 27.19 0.68
C PRO A 197 24.40 27.80 2.06
N TRP A 198 23.66 27.08 2.90
CA TRP A 198 23.24 27.52 4.25
C TRP A 198 24.10 26.87 5.37
N GLY A 199 25.08 26.06 4.99
CA GLY A 199 25.92 25.27 5.88
C GLY A 199 25.61 23.78 5.83
N ASN A 200 26.38 23.00 6.61
CA ASN A 200 26.18 21.56 6.68
C ASN A 200 24.84 21.22 7.33
N GLY A 201 24.07 20.34 6.71
CA GLY A 201 22.76 19.98 7.19
C GLY A 201 22.17 18.79 6.44
N ARG A 202 20.87 18.62 6.55
CA ARG A 202 20.09 17.58 5.89
C ARG A 202 18.71 18.09 5.48
N PRO A 203 18.06 17.45 4.49
CA PRO A 203 16.74 17.86 4.07
C PRO A 203 15.69 17.68 5.18
N GLY A 204 14.68 18.52 5.17
CA GLY A 204 13.41 18.27 5.83
C GLY A 204 12.65 17.15 5.12
N TRP A 205 11.76 16.47 5.85
CA TRP A 205 11.04 15.32 5.31
C TRP A 205 10.17 15.64 4.07
N HIS A 206 9.59 16.82 4.00
CA HIS A 206 8.62 17.14 2.95
C HIS A 206 9.27 17.46 1.60
N ILE A 207 10.48 18.04 1.60
CA ILE A 207 11.17 18.41 0.37
C ILE A 207 11.65 17.19 -0.44
N GLU A 208 11.84 16.05 0.21
CA GLU A 208 12.30 14.82 -0.42
C GLU A 208 11.41 14.42 -1.59
N CYS A 209 10.11 14.23 -1.33
CA CYS A 209 9.16 13.77 -2.34
C CYS A 209 8.94 14.81 -3.43
N SER A 210 8.90 16.10 -3.10
CA SER A 210 8.79 17.17 -4.10
C SER A 210 9.97 17.18 -5.06
N ALA A 211 11.20 17.15 -4.55
CA ALA A 211 12.40 17.17 -5.38
C ALA A 211 12.58 15.87 -6.19
N MET A 212 12.30 14.72 -5.60
CA MET A 212 12.42 13.44 -6.31
C MET A 212 11.35 13.28 -7.40
N SER A 213 10.09 13.69 -7.13
CA SER A 213 9.02 13.62 -8.13
C SER A 213 9.26 14.59 -9.29
N GLU A 214 9.72 15.83 -9.01
CA GLU A 214 10.08 16.80 -10.04
C GLU A 214 11.25 16.32 -10.90
N ASN A 215 12.29 15.76 -10.28
CA ASN A 215 13.45 15.21 -10.99
C ASN A 215 13.08 14.08 -11.96
N LEU A 216 12.11 13.23 -11.60
CA LEU A 216 11.69 12.06 -12.38
C LEU A 216 10.59 12.38 -13.41
N PHE A 217 9.67 13.26 -13.05
CA PHE A 217 8.44 13.48 -13.79
C PHE A 217 8.27 14.89 -14.37
N GLY A 218 9.16 15.82 -13.99
CA GLY A 218 9.04 17.24 -14.33
C GLY A 218 8.01 17.94 -13.43
N ASP A 219 7.61 19.14 -13.86
CA ASP A 219 6.84 20.09 -13.05
C ASP A 219 5.42 19.60 -12.71
N THR A 220 4.86 18.71 -13.51
CA THR A 220 3.51 18.19 -13.32
C THR A 220 3.42 16.69 -13.67
N PHE A 221 2.58 15.94 -12.96
CA PHE A 221 2.33 14.53 -13.24
C PHE A 221 0.90 14.08 -12.87
N ASP A 222 0.56 12.82 -13.19
CA ASP A 222 -0.83 12.35 -13.17
C ASP A 222 -1.34 12.04 -11.77
N ILE A 223 -0.67 11.14 -11.04
CA ILE A 223 -1.18 10.58 -9.79
C ILE A 223 -0.14 10.69 -8.69
N HIS A 224 -0.54 11.25 -7.54
CA HIS A 224 0.22 11.18 -6.30
C HIS A 224 -0.59 10.44 -5.23
N GLY A 225 0.04 9.48 -4.58
CA GLY A 225 -0.63 8.62 -3.62
C GLY A 225 0.09 8.42 -2.31
N GLY A 226 -0.67 7.98 -1.29
CA GLY A 226 -0.14 7.64 0.02
C GLY A 226 -1.22 7.31 1.04
N GLY A 227 -0.82 7.11 2.29
CA GLY A 227 -1.76 6.96 3.40
C GLY A 227 -2.54 8.25 3.68
N ALA A 228 -3.74 8.13 4.23
CA ALA A 228 -4.56 9.30 4.58
C ALA A 228 -3.91 10.21 5.64
N ASP A 229 -2.92 9.71 6.39
CA ASP A 229 -2.12 10.50 7.33
C ASP A 229 -1.11 11.42 6.63
N LEU A 230 -0.76 11.14 5.38
CA LEU A 230 0.13 11.98 4.60
C LEU A 230 -0.61 13.19 3.99
N GLN A 231 -1.94 13.15 3.91
CA GLN A 231 -2.71 14.25 3.35
C GLN A 231 -2.34 15.61 3.99
N PHE A 232 -2.16 15.59 5.32
CA PHE A 232 -1.69 16.75 6.07
C PHE A 232 -0.75 16.28 7.20
N PRO A 233 0.42 16.93 7.38
CA PRO A 233 0.92 18.08 6.61
C PRO A 233 1.70 17.72 5.33
N HIS A 234 2.09 16.44 5.11
CA HIS A 234 3.10 16.05 4.15
C HIS A 234 2.75 16.45 2.69
N HIS A 235 1.64 15.94 2.15
CA HIS A 235 1.22 16.22 0.78
C HIS A 235 0.77 17.68 0.58
N GLU A 236 0.19 18.32 1.61
CA GLU A 236 -0.10 19.76 1.57
C GLU A 236 1.19 20.56 1.40
N ASN A 237 2.25 20.20 2.14
CA ASN A 237 3.56 20.84 2.05
C ASN A 237 4.22 20.57 0.70
N GLU A 238 4.06 19.39 0.12
CA GLU A 238 4.57 19.10 -1.22
C GLU A 238 3.90 19.97 -2.30
N ILE A 239 2.60 20.18 -2.22
CA ILE A 239 1.92 21.11 -3.13
C ILE A 239 2.53 22.51 -3.01
N ALA A 240 2.70 23.01 -1.79
CA ALA A 240 3.26 24.33 -1.56
C ALA A 240 4.69 24.42 -2.09
N GLN A 241 5.53 23.42 -1.88
CA GLN A 241 6.92 23.35 -2.36
C GLN A 241 6.98 23.31 -3.89
N SER A 242 6.30 22.38 -4.52
CA SER A 242 6.40 22.18 -5.97
C SER A 242 5.81 23.36 -6.75
N VAL A 243 4.60 23.81 -6.40
CA VAL A 243 3.98 24.98 -7.03
C VAL A 243 4.76 26.27 -6.69
N GLY A 244 5.26 26.40 -5.47
CA GLY A 244 6.08 27.54 -5.05
C GLY A 244 7.43 27.62 -5.79
N ALA A 245 8.01 26.50 -6.16
CA ALA A 245 9.26 26.44 -6.92
C ALA A 245 9.02 26.75 -8.40
N THR A 246 8.08 26.08 -9.06
CA THR A 246 7.92 26.11 -10.53
C THR A 246 6.88 27.10 -11.02
N GLY A 247 5.87 27.42 -10.20
CA GLY A 247 4.68 28.16 -10.61
C GLY A 247 3.73 27.35 -11.50
N HIS A 248 4.08 26.12 -11.87
CA HIS A 248 3.29 25.27 -12.76
C HIS A 248 2.20 24.51 -11.98
N THR A 249 1.03 24.40 -12.60
CA THR A 249 -0.11 23.66 -12.05
C THR A 249 -0.75 22.79 -13.12
N CYS A 250 -1.31 21.65 -12.72
CA CYS A 250 -2.25 20.91 -13.55
C CYS A 250 -3.54 21.70 -13.64
N GLY A 251 -4.00 22.01 -14.85
CA GLY A 251 -5.29 22.68 -15.06
C GLY A 251 -6.44 21.84 -14.48
N HIS A 252 -7.08 22.37 -13.45
CA HIS A 252 -8.32 21.83 -12.90
C HIS A 252 -9.47 22.74 -13.39
N ASP A 253 -9.84 22.60 -14.65
CA ASP A 253 -10.64 23.56 -15.42
C ASP A 253 -12.06 23.83 -14.88
N HIS A 254 -12.53 23.19 -13.84
CA HIS A 254 -13.89 23.42 -13.29
C HIS A 254 -14.04 23.17 -11.79
N ALA A 255 -12.98 22.93 -11.04
CA ALA A 255 -13.10 22.69 -9.62
C ALA A 255 -13.18 24.03 -8.85
N GLN A 256 -14.35 24.35 -8.34
CA GLN A 256 -14.48 25.41 -7.34
C GLN A 256 -13.84 24.92 -6.03
N THR A 257 -12.94 25.74 -5.52
CA THR A 257 -12.23 25.47 -4.28
C THR A 257 -13.11 25.63 -3.06
N HIS A 258 -12.70 25.05 -1.96
CA HIS A 258 -13.04 25.58 -0.65
C HIS A 258 -12.62 27.04 -0.58
N HIS A 259 -13.56 27.93 -0.30
CA HIS A 259 -13.39 29.39 -0.21
C HIS A 259 -13.19 30.18 -1.52
N GLY A 260 -13.55 29.67 -2.69
CA GLY A 260 -13.60 30.45 -3.94
C GLY A 260 -12.23 30.77 -4.58
N GLN A 261 -11.14 30.10 -4.16
CA GLN A 261 -9.82 30.24 -4.78
C GLN A 261 -9.60 29.19 -5.84
N SER A 262 -8.79 29.44 -6.86
CA SER A 262 -8.45 28.44 -7.86
C SER A 262 -7.52 27.36 -7.30
N ILE A 263 -7.73 26.09 -7.67
CA ILE A 263 -6.87 24.98 -7.26
C ILE A 263 -5.48 25.17 -7.86
N ALA A 264 -4.48 25.09 -7.01
CA ALA A 264 -3.07 25.11 -7.39
C ALA A 264 -2.42 23.79 -6.98
N SER A 265 -2.18 22.89 -7.94
CA SER A 265 -1.52 21.61 -7.68
C SER A 265 -0.67 21.20 -8.88
N HIS A 266 0.52 20.70 -8.60
CA HIS A 266 1.41 20.07 -9.59
C HIS A 266 0.99 18.65 -9.96
N VAL A 267 0.05 18.07 -9.23
CA VAL A 267 -0.48 16.72 -9.45
C VAL A 267 -1.95 16.81 -9.86
N LYS A 268 -2.32 16.00 -10.84
CA LYS A 268 -3.70 15.99 -11.36
C LYS A 268 -4.66 15.25 -10.44
N TYR A 269 -4.26 14.08 -9.91
CA TYR A 269 -5.09 13.24 -9.03
C TYR A 269 -4.36 12.89 -7.75
N TRP A 270 -4.94 13.25 -6.61
CA TRP A 270 -4.45 12.89 -5.28
C TRP A 270 -5.25 11.73 -4.72
N LEU A 271 -4.57 10.60 -4.44
CA LEU A 271 -5.19 9.38 -3.95
C LEU A 271 -4.69 9.05 -2.54
N HIS A 272 -5.62 8.82 -1.62
CA HIS A 272 -5.29 8.45 -0.25
C HIS A 272 -6.01 7.18 0.17
N ASN A 273 -5.26 6.17 0.64
CA ASN A 273 -5.85 5.00 1.25
C ASN A 273 -6.17 5.24 2.73
N GLY A 274 -7.28 4.65 3.19
CA GLY A 274 -7.73 4.77 4.58
C GLY A 274 -6.79 4.10 5.58
N PHE A 275 -6.96 4.41 6.86
CA PHE A 275 -6.16 3.85 7.96
C PHE A 275 -6.49 2.39 8.27
N ILE A 276 -5.49 1.65 8.78
CA ILE A 276 -5.78 0.45 9.57
C ILE A 276 -6.08 0.86 10.99
N ARG A 277 -7.17 0.31 11.52
CA ARG A 277 -7.59 0.43 12.93
C ARG A 277 -7.47 -0.91 13.61
N VAL A 278 -7.22 -0.89 14.90
CA VAL A 278 -7.24 -2.08 15.76
C VAL A 278 -8.25 -1.76 16.87
N ASP A 279 -9.28 -2.59 17.00
CA ASP A 279 -10.37 -2.37 17.95
C ASP A 279 -11.02 -0.97 17.85
N GLY A 280 -11.13 -0.47 16.62
CA GLY A 280 -11.70 0.85 16.32
C GLY A 280 -10.75 2.03 16.47
N GLU A 281 -9.56 1.85 17.05
CA GLU A 281 -8.53 2.88 17.22
C GLU A 281 -7.46 2.83 16.12
N LYS A 282 -6.85 3.97 15.79
CA LYS A 282 -5.73 4.01 14.84
C LYS A 282 -4.56 3.18 15.39
N MET A 283 -4.01 2.28 14.57
CA MET A 283 -2.83 1.50 14.92
C MET A 283 -1.62 2.42 15.14
N SER A 284 -0.96 2.31 16.30
CA SER A 284 0.25 3.06 16.60
C SER A 284 1.16 2.32 17.59
N LYS A 285 2.48 2.59 17.52
CA LYS A 285 3.46 2.03 18.48
C LYS A 285 3.19 2.48 19.91
N SER A 286 2.75 3.72 20.11
CA SER A 286 2.48 4.30 21.43
C SER A 286 1.30 3.65 22.15
N LEU A 287 0.34 3.07 21.42
CA LEU A 287 -0.81 2.37 21.96
C LEU A 287 -0.57 0.87 22.18
N GLY A 288 0.59 0.34 21.75
CA GLY A 288 0.90 -1.08 21.88
C GLY A 288 0.04 -2.00 20.97
N ASN A 289 -0.74 -1.42 20.06
CA ASN A 289 -1.61 -2.12 19.10
C ASN A 289 -0.96 -2.22 17.70
N PHE A 290 0.35 -2.38 17.66
CA PHE A 290 1.18 -2.34 16.48
C PHE A 290 1.57 -3.77 16.06
N PHE A 291 1.27 -4.13 14.80
CA PHE A 291 1.57 -5.45 14.25
C PHE A 291 2.44 -5.31 13.02
N THR A 292 3.62 -5.95 13.04
CA THR A 292 4.48 -6.04 11.85
C THR A 292 3.89 -7.04 10.84
N ILE A 293 4.19 -6.84 9.56
CA ILE A 293 3.82 -7.80 8.51
C ILE A 293 4.35 -9.18 8.87
N ARG A 294 5.62 -9.28 9.29
CA ARG A 294 6.28 -10.54 9.63
C ARG A 294 5.62 -11.30 10.78
N GLU A 295 5.09 -10.59 11.79
CA GLU A 295 4.34 -11.22 12.88
C GLU A 295 3.03 -11.80 12.40
N VAL A 296 2.29 -11.08 11.56
CA VAL A 296 1.04 -11.55 10.98
C VAL A 296 1.29 -12.75 10.04
N LEU A 297 2.35 -12.72 9.24
CA LEU A 297 2.70 -13.80 8.32
C LEU A 297 3.18 -15.08 9.01
N LYS A 298 3.48 -15.05 10.32
CA LYS A 298 3.70 -16.29 11.08
C LYS A 298 2.42 -17.11 11.28
N GLN A 299 1.26 -16.47 11.23
CA GLN A 299 -0.03 -17.08 11.52
C GLN A 299 -0.92 -17.19 10.28
N TYR A 300 -0.78 -16.27 9.34
CA TYR A 300 -1.64 -16.16 8.16
C TYR A 300 -0.84 -16.24 6.87
N ASP A 301 -1.40 -16.90 5.88
CA ASP A 301 -0.86 -16.90 4.52
C ASP A 301 -0.84 -15.47 3.95
N PRO A 302 0.22 -15.08 3.24
CA PRO A 302 0.34 -13.72 2.70
C PRO A 302 -0.81 -13.30 1.78
N GLU A 303 -1.35 -14.24 0.99
CA GLU A 303 -2.50 -13.94 0.11
C GLU A 303 -3.79 -13.70 0.91
N VAL A 304 -3.92 -14.32 2.09
CA VAL A 304 -5.02 -14.01 3.02
C VAL A 304 -4.93 -12.56 3.51
N VAL A 305 -3.73 -12.09 3.84
CA VAL A 305 -3.50 -10.70 4.26
C VAL A 305 -3.79 -9.74 3.11
N ARG A 306 -3.33 -10.05 1.89
CA ARG A 306 -3.64 -9.29 0.69
C ARG A 306 -5.15 -9.24 0.43
N PHE A 307 -5.82 -10.38 0.49
CA PHE A 307 -7.27 -10.48 0.30
C PHE A 307 -8.03 -9.69 1.37
N PHE A 308 -7.62 -9.78 2.63
CA PHE A 308 -8.19 -8.99 3.73
C PHE A 308 -8.14 -7.49 3.43
N ILE A 309 -7.03 -6.98 2.87
CA ILE A 309 -6.89 -5.58 2.48
C ILE A 309 -7.83 -5.22 1.34
N LEU A 310 -7.94 -6.08 0.31
CA LEU A 310 -8.72 -5.82 -0.90
C LEU A 310 -10.24 -6.01 -0.74
N ARG A 311 -10.70 -6.70 0.32
CA ARG A 311 -12.15 -6.83 0.63
C ARG A 311 -12.78 -5.51 1.10
N ALA A 312 -12.01 -4.51 1.46
CA ALA A 312 -12.51 -3.19 1.80
C ALA A 312 -12.12 -2.19 0.72
N HIS A 313 -12.99 -1.22 0.46
CA HIS A 313 -12.65 -0.14 -0.45
C HIS A 313 -11.39 0.60 0.05
N TYR A 314 -10.47 0.92 -0.86
CA TYR A 314 -9.15 1.45 -0.48
C TYR A 314 -9.21 2.73 0.37
N ARG A 315 -10.20 3.60 0.17
CA ARG A 315 -10.39 4.84 0.94
C ARG A 315 -11.01 4.62 2.32
N SER A 316 -11.73 3.53 2.53
CA SER A 316 -12.41 3.26 3.80
C SER A 316 -11.42 2.86 4.88
N PRO A 317 -11.63 3.21 6.15
CA PRO A 317 -10.89 2.60 7.25
C PRO A 317 -11.04 1.08 7.24
N LEU A 318 -9.97 0.36 7.57
CA LEU A 318 -9.95 -1.10 7.65
C LEU A 318 -9.68 -1.52 9.09
N ASN A 319 -10.64 -2.21 9.71
CA ASN A 319 -10.45 -2.70 11.06
C ASN A 319 -9.77 -4.07 11.04
N TYR A 320 -8.64 -4.16 11.72
CA TYR A 320 -7.86 -5.39 11.87
C TYR A 320 -8.27 -6.10 13.17
N SER A 321 -8.47 -7.39 13.07
CA SER A 321 -8.47 -8.35 14.17
C SER A 321 -8.22 -9.75 13.63
N ASP A 322 -7.81 -10.69 14.46
CA ASP A 322 -7.63 -12.09 14.06
C ASP A 322 -8.92 -12.68 13.48
N ALA A 323 -10.08 -12.35 14.07
CA ALA A 323 -11.37 -12.79 13.55
C ALA A 323 -11.64 -12.31 12.10
N HIS A 324 -11.21 -11.10 11.74
CA HIS A 324 -11.33 -10.60 10.38
C HIS A 324 -10.37 -11.29 9.40
N LEU A 325 -9.18 -11.67 9.85
CA LEU A 325 -8.25 -12.47 9.04
C LEU A 325 -8.72 -13.91 8.90
N ASP A 326 -9.29 -14.52 9.94
CA ASP A 326 -9.92 -15.85 9.88
C ASP A 326 -11.09 -15.88 8.89
N ASP A 327 -11.93 -14.85 8.89
CA ASP A 327 -13.01 -14.70 7.93
C ASP A 327 -12.49 -14.51 6.50
N ALA A 328 -11.41 -13.73 6.33
CA ALA A 328 -10.74 -13.57 5.03
C ALA A 328 -10.13 -14.89 4.55
N LYS A 329 -9.47 -15.64 5.45
CA LYS A 329 -8.96 -16.99 5.17
C LYS A 329 -10.05 -17.94 4.71
N GLY A 330 -11.18 -17.99 5.45
CA GLY A 330 -12.32 -18.84 5.10
C GLY A 330 -12.94 -18.46 3.75
N ALA A 331 -13.01 -17.18 3.44
CA ALA A 331 -13.52 -16.70 2.15
C ALA A 331 -12.58 -17.04 0.99
N LEU A 332 -11.27 -16.80 1.11
CA LEU A 332 -10.29 -17.14 0.07
C LEU A 332 -10.19 -18.66 -0.14
N THR A 333 -10.25 -19.45 0.95
CA THR A 333 -10.31 -20.92 0.90
C THR A 333 -11.45 -21.41 0.01
N ARG A 334 -12.65 -20.79 0.07
CA ARG A 334 -13.77 -21.16 -0.80
C ARG A 334 -13.47 -20.97 -2.29
N LEU A 335 -12.82 -19.87 -2.66
CA LEU A 335 -12.41 -19.60 -4.03
C LEU A 335 -11.38 -20.62 -4.53
N TYR A 336 -10.37 -20.92 -3.71
CA TYR A 336 -9.37 -21.92 -4.05
C TYR A 336 -9.96 -23.36 -4.09
N THR A 337 -10.91 -23.69 -3.23
CA THR A 337 -11.63 -24.97 -3.29
C THR A 337 -12.41 -25.12 -4.61
N THR A 338 -13.02 -24.05 -5.09
CA THR A 338 -13.67 -24.04 -6.41
C THR A 338 -12.67 -24.35 -7.51
N LEU A 339 -11.51 -23.70 -7.54
CA LEU A 339 -10.47 -23.91 -8.55
C LEU A 339 -9.80 -25.30 -8.43
N LYS A 340 -9.73 -25.88 -7.22
CA LYS A 340 -9.26 -27.25 -7.02
C LYS A 340 -10.23 -28.27 -7.61
N ASN A 341 -11.51 -28.08 -7.36
CA ASN A 341 -12.56 -29.01 -7.82
C ASN A 341 -12.81 -28.92 -9.31
N THR A 342 -12.69 -27.72 -9.88
CA THR A 342 -12.84 -27.46 -11.33
C THR A 342 -11.56 -26.79 -11.82
N PRO A 343 -10.57 -27.56 -12.30
CA PRO A 343 -9.34 -26.99 -12.83
C PRO A 343 -9.59 -25.97 -13.94
N ALA A 344 -8.94 -24.81 -13.82
CA ALA A 344 -9.12 -23.69 -14.73
C ALA A 344 -8.58 -24.04 -16.14
N ALA A 345 -9.40 -23.88 -17.17
CA ALA A 345 -8.94 -23.84 -18.55
C ALA A 345 -8.30 -22.48 -18.87
N GLU A 346 -7.58 -22.43 -19.97
CA GLU A 346 -7.09 -21.15 -20.52
C GLU A 346 -8.26 -20.21 -20.82
N PHE A 347 -8.15 -18.95 -20.46
CA PHE A 347 -9.18 -17.94 -20.63
C PHE A 347 -8.58 -16.68 -21.24
N ASP A 348 -9.13 -16.27 -22.40
CA ASP A 348 -8.74 -15.00 -23.03
C ASP A 348 -9.49 -13.85 -22.36
N LEU A 349 -8.77 -13.13 -21.51
CA LEU A 349 -9.33 -12.08 -20.69
C LEU A 349 -9.57 -10.81 -21.50
N SER A 350 -10.81 -10.37 -21.52
CA SER A 350 -11.22 -9.06 -22.03
C SER A 350 -12.46 -8.57 -21.29
N GLU A 351 -12.69 -7.25 -21.26
CA GLU A 351 -13.85 -6.65 -20.60
C GLU A 351 -15.19 -7.27 -21.05
N ASN A 352 -15.30 -7.57 -22.34
CA ASN A 352 -16.53 -8.05 -22.94
C ASN A 352 -16.59 -9.57 -23.17
N ALA A 353 -15.67 -10.34 -22.58
CA ALA A 353 -15.65 -11.80 -22.77
C ALA A 353 -16.94 -12.47 -22.26
N ASN A 354 -17.48 -12.00 -21.13
CA ASN A 354 -18.77 -12.46 -20.60
C ASN A 354 -19.39 -11.44 -19.63
N ASP A 355 -20.53 -11.76 -19.01
CA ASP A 355 -21.18 -10.87 -18.02
C ASP A 355 -20.34 -10.61 -16.78
N TYR A 356 -19.61 -11.63 -16.29
CA TYR A 356 -18.77 -11.48 -15.10
C TYR A 356 -17.58 -10.56 -15.36
N THR A 357 -16.93 -10.69 -16.52
CA THR A 357 -15.83 -9.77 -16.89
C THR A 357 -16.34 -8.35 -16.98
N ARG A 358 -17.45 -8.11 -17.68
CA ARG A 358 -18.05 -6.78 -17.81
C ARG A 358 -18.37 -6.15 -16.45
N ARG A 359 -18.95 -6.92 -15.52
CA ARG A 359 -19.30 -6.44 -14.17
C ARG A 359 -18.06 -6.18 -13.31
N PHE A 360 -17.04 -7.04 -13.41
CA PHE A 360 -15.78 -6.85 -12.72
C PHE A 360 -15.08 -5.57 -13.20
N TYR A 361 -14.99 -5.36 -14.52
CA TYR A 361 -14.39 -4.15 -15.08
C TYR A 361 -15.21 -2.90 -14.73
N ALA A 362 -16.52 -2.98 -14.72
CA ALA A 362 -17.38 -1.88 -14.28
C ALA A 362 -17.10 -1.48 -12.81
N ALA A 363 -16.97 -2.48 -11.93
CA ALA A 363 -16.62 -2.26 -10.51
C ALA A 363 -15.23 -1.61 -10.37
N MET A 364 -14.23 -2.16 -11.02
CA MET A 364 -12.86 -1.62 -10.94
C MET A 364 -12.73 -0.24 -11.59
N ASN A 365 -13.51 0.05 -12.62
CA ASN A 365 -13.57 1.36 -13.27
C ASN A 365 -14.26 2.44 -12.40
N ASP A 366 -15.01 2.06 -11.38
CA ASP A 366 -15.62 3.00 -10.44
C ASP A 366 -14.74 3.14 -9.18
N ASP A 367 -13.71 3.95 -9.30
CA ASP A 367 -12.80 4.30 -8.19
C ASP A 367 -12.16 3.06 -7.53
N PHE A 368 -11.73 2.12 -8.38
CA PHE A 368 -11.09 0.87 -7.95
C PHE A 368 -11.96 0.08 -6.95
N GLY A 369 -13.22 -0.12 -7.28
CA GLY A 369 -14.23 -0.78 -6.45
C GLY A 369 -13.97 -2.26 -6.22
N THR A 370 -12.94 -2.60 -5.44
CA THR A 370 -12.55 -3.99 -5.15
C THR A 370 -13.62 -4.77 -4.39
N VAL A 371 -14.49 -4.11 -3.62
CA VAL A 371 -15.58 -4.76 -2.87
C VAL A 371 -16.55 -5.41 -3.82
N GLU A 372 -17.02 -4.67 -4.81
CA GLU A 372 -17.94 -5.13 -5.85
C GLU A 372 -17.25 -6.13 -6.78
N ALA A 373 -15.98 -5.89 -7.12
CA ALA A 373 -15.18 -6.81 -7.93
C ALA A 373 -15.03 -8.18 -7.25
N VAL A 374 -14.72 -8.21 -5.95
CA VAL A 374 -14.65 -9.45 -5.15
C VAL A 374 -16.02 -10.14 -5.07
N ALA A 375 -17.12 -9.40 -4.96
CA ALA A 375 -18.46 -9.99 -4.99
C ALA A 375 -18.71 -10.74 -6.31
N VAL A 376 -18.29 -10.17 -7.44
CA VAL A 376 -18.36 -10.86 -8.76
C VAL A 376 -17.57 -12.16 -8.77
N LEU A 377 -16.37 -12.20 -8.15
CA LEU A 377 -15.58 -13.42 -8.05
C LEU A 377 -16.32 -14.53 -7.27
N PHE A 378 -17.03 -14.18 -6.20
CA PHE A 378 -17.80 -15.17 -5.43
C PHE A 378 -19.05 -15.66 -6.18
N GLU A 379 -19.74 -14.80 -6.91
CA GLU A 379 -20.85 -15.21 -7.76
C GLU A 379 -20.39 -16.16 -8.87
N LEU A 380 -19.27 -15.82 -9.52
CA LEU A 380 -18.65 -16.64 -10.55
C LEU A 380 -18.22 -18.01 -9.99
N ALA A 381 -17.58 -18.04 -8.81
CA ALA A 381 -17.24 -19.28 -8.15
C ALA A 381 -18.47 -20.15 -7.83
N GLY A 382 -19.58 -19.52 -7.42
CA GLY A 382 -20.86 -20.19 -7.24
C GLY A 382 -21.37 -20.84 -8.53
N GLU A 383 -21.22 -20.18 -9.66
CA GLU A 383 -21.63 -20.72 -10.97
C GLU A 383 -20.69 -21.84 -11.44
N VAL A 384 -19.38 -21.68 -11.26
CA VAL A 384 -18.40 -22.77 -11.51
C VAL A 384 -18.76 -24.03 -10.71
N ASN A 385 -19.08 -23.89 -9.43
CA ASN A 385 -19.46 -25.04 -8.59
C ASN A 385 -20.76 -25.72 -9.02
N LYS A 386 -21.70 -25.01 -9.67
CA LYS A 386 -22.92 -25.60 -10.19
C LYS A 386 -22.73 -26.32 -11.53
N THR A 387 -21.91 -25.73 -12.39
CA THR A 387 -21.77 -26.19 -13.79
C THR A 387 -20.56 -27.07 -14.01
N ASN A 388 -19.56 -27.04 -13.14
CA ASN A 388 -18.22 -27.62 -13.31
C ASN A 388 -17.56 -27.18 -14.64
N ASP A 389 -17.82 -25.93 -15.06
CA ASP A 389 -17.30 -25.37 -16.30
C ASP A 389 -15.86 -24.87 -16.09
N ALA A 390 -14.89 -25.58 -16.71
CA ALA A 390 -13.45 -25.24 -16.64
C ALA A 390 -13.14 -23.86 -17.27
N HIS A 391 -13.94 -23.41 -18.23
CA HIS A 391 -13.74 -22.09 -18.85
C HIS A 391 -14.18 -20.96 -17.92
N LEU A 392 -15.28 -21.13 -17.19
CA LEU A 392 -15.66 -20.20 -16.11
C LEU A 392 -14.67 -20.22 -14.96
N ALA A 393 -14.07 -21.37 -14.63
CA ALA A 393 -12.97 -21.44 -13.66
C ALA A 393 -11.73 -20.68 -14.15
N GLY A 394 -11.43 -20.75 -15.46
CA GLY A 394 -10.40 -19.94 -16.11
C GLY A 394 -10.67 -18.43 -15.97
N CYS A 395 -11.91 -18.02 -16.20
CA CYS A 395 -12.36 -16.64 -15.99
C CYS A 395 -12.15 -16.19 -14.53
N LEU A 396 -12.54 -17.02 -13.55
CA LEU A 396 -12.35 -16.73 -12.12
C LEU A 396 -10.88 -16.50 -11.78
N LYS A 397 -9.99 -17.39 -12.26
CA LYS A 397 -8.54 -17.28 -12.04
C LYS A 397 -7.97 -16.02 -12.70
N ALA A 398 -8.38 -15.73 -13.94
CA ALA A 398 -7.92 -14.56 -14.69
C ALA A 398 -8.33 -13.25 -14.02
N LEU A 399 -9.61 -13.10 -13.63
CA LEU A 399 -10.11 -11.91 -12.93
C LEU A 399 -9.43 -11.73 -11.56
N GLY A 400 -9.23 -12.82 -10.81
CA GLY A 400 -8.46 -12.78 -9.56
C GLY A 400 -7.03 -12.27 -9.77
N GLY A 401 -6.40 -12.66 -10.88
CA GLY A 401 -5.04 -12.25 -11.26
C GLY A 401 -4.88 -10.75 -11.47
N ILE A 402 -5.90 -10.06 -11.98
CA ILE A 402 -5.87 -8.59 -12.14
C ILE A 402 -5.56 -7.90 -10.80
N ILE A 403 -6.13 -8.38 -9.71
CA ILE A 403 -5.92 -7.83 -8.36
C ILE A 403 -4.88 -8.61 -7.55
N GLY A 404 -4.14 -9.53 -8.21
CA GLY A 404 -3.06 -10.31 -7.61
C GLY A 404 -3.50 -11.42 -6.67
N LEU A 405 -4.65 -12.05 -6.95
CA LEU A 405 -5.22 -13.18 -6.22
C LEU A 405 -5.34 -14.42 -7.11
N LEU A 406 -5.48 -15.61 -6.52
CA LEU A 406 -5.82 -16.88 -7.18
C LEU A 406 -4.80 -17.37 -8.21
N GLN A 407 -3.52 -16.99 -8.07
CA GLN A 407 -2.49 -17.37 -9.05
C GLN A 407 -1.67 -18.58 -8.62
N ARG A 408 -1.77 -19.01 -7.37
CA ARG A 408 -1.07 -20.16 -6.83
C ARG A 408 -1.76 -21.47 -7.25
N ASP A 409 -1.04 -22.58 -7.12
CA ASP A 409 -1.68 -23.89 -7.19
C ASP A 409 -2.72 -24.05 -6.08
N PRO A 410 -3.97 -24.44 -6.39
CA PRO A 410 -5.02 -24.55 -5.39
C PRO A 410 -4.71 -25.54 -4.27
N THR A 411 -4.02 -26.65 -4.57
CA THR A 411 -3.65 -27.67 -3.58
C THR A 411 -2.58 -27.13 -2.66
N GLU A 412 -1.56 -26.47 -3.21
CA GLU A 412 -0.51 -25.82 -2.40
C GLU A 412 -1.08 -24.78 -1.45
N PHE A 413 -2.02 -23.93 -1.91
CA PHE A 413 -2.67 -22.95 -1.04
C PHE A 413 -3.47 -23.64 0.08
N LEU A 414 -4.28 -24.63 -0.24
CA LEU A 414 -5.16 -25.32 0.71
C LEU A 414 -4.39 -26.16 1.73
N GLN A 415 -3.23 -26.70 1.36
CA GLN A 415 -2.34 -27.48 2.20
C GLN A 415 -1.22 -26.66 2.83
N GLY A 416 -0.88 -25.51 2.23
CA GLY A 416 0.05 -24.54 2.75
C GLY A 416 -0.60 -23.77 3.89
N GLY A 417 -0.06 -23.82 5.07
CA GLY A 417 -0.36 -22.96 6.20
C GLY A 417 0.95 -22.65 6.89
N ALA A 418 1.02 -21.56 7.67
CA ALA A 418 2.19 -21.28 8.48
C ALA A 418 2.45 -22.48 9.41
N VAL A 419 3.45 -23.27 9.09
CA VAL A 419 3.85 -24.42 9.90
C VAL A 419 4.82 -23.89 10.95
N SER A 420 4.29 -23.46 12.08
CA SER A 420 5.18 -23.21 13.22
C SER A 420 5.24 -24.37 14.20
N ASP A 421 4.15 -25.11 14.44
CA ASP A 421 4.10 -26.19 15.46
C ASP A 421 3.10 -27.32 15.12
N GLY A 422 2.90 -27.64 13.84
CA GLY A 422 1.94 -28.67 13.41
C GLY A 422 2.58 -29.83 12.66
N LEU A 423 1.77 -30.84 12.34
CA LEU A 423 2.17 -31.96 11.49
C LEU A 423 2.65 -31.46 10.13
N SER A 424 3.76 -31.98 9.63
CA SER A 424 4.23 -31.75 8.27
C SER A 424 3.27 -32.38 7.25
N ASN A 425 3.33 -31.93 5.99
CA ASN A 425 2.52 -32.52 4.93
C ASN A 425 2.80 -34.03 4.76
N GLU A 426 4.07 -34.45 4.91
CA GLU A 426 4.47 -35.83 4.85
C GLU A 426 3.86 -36.67 6.00
N GLU A 427 3.86 -36.13 7.22
CA GLU A 427 3.24 -36.80 8.38
C GLU A 427 1.73 -36.91 8.22
N ILE A 428 1.07 -35.90 7.65
CA ILE A 428 -0.36 -35.93 7.36
C ILE A 428 -0.69 -37.01 6.32
N GLU A 429 0.08 -37.08 5.23
CA GLU A 429 -0.10 -38.11 4.19
C GLU A 429 0.14 -39.53 4.75
N ASP A 430 1.13 -39.72 5.61
CA ASP A 430 1.35 -41.01 6.29
C ASP A 430 0.17 -41.37 7.19
N LEU A 431 -0.34 -40.43 7.97
CA LEU A 431 -1.52 -40.66 8.80
C LEU A 431 -2.76 -41.02 7.98
N ILE A 432 -2.96 -40.35 6.82
CA ILE A 432 -4.06 -40.67 5.90
C ILE A 432 -3.90 -42.06 5.32
N ALA A 433 -2.69 -42.47 4.90
CA ALA A 433 -2.40 -43.80 4.40
C ALA A 433 -2.68 -44.86 5.48
N ARG A 434 -2.25 -44.63 6.71
CA ARG A 434 -2.52 -45.53 7.87
C ARG A 434 -4.01 -45.59 8.19
N ARG A 435 -4.75 -44.47 8.13
CA ARG A 435 -6.22 -44.46 8.30
C ARG A 435 -6.90 -45.33 7.22
N LYS A 436 -6.45 -45.22 5.97
CA LYS A 436 -6.97 -45.99 4.84
C LYS A 436 -6.73 -47.48 5.07
N GLN A 437 -5.51 -47.88 5.52
CA GLN A 437 -5.18 -49.28 5.84
C GLN A 437 -6.03 -49.79 7.02
N ALA A 438 -6.17 -49.01 8.10
CA ALA A 438 -7.01 -49.35 9.24
C ALA A 438 -8.47 -49.65 8.85
N ARG A 439 -9.02 -48.84 7.91
CA ARG A 439 -10.37 -49.06 7.35
C ARG A 439 -10.44 -50.37 6.53
N ALA A 440 -9.42 -50.64 5.72
CA ALA A 440 -9.33 -51.89 4.96
C ALA A 440 -9.29 -53.14 5.87
N ASP A 441 -8.57 -53.02 6.99
CA ASP A 441 -8.42 -54.06 8.01
C ASP A 441 -9.61 -54.13 9.00
N LYS A 442 -10.64 -53.28 8.80
CA LYS A 442 -11.81 -53.11 9.69
C LYS A 442 -11.44 -52.69 11.13
N ASN A 443 -10.26 -52.09 11.31
CA ASN A 443 -9.82 -51.53 12.59
C ASN A 443 -10.37 -50.10 12.73
N TRP A 444 -11.66 -50.03 13.06
CA TRP A 444 -12.38 -48.74 13.19
C TRP A 444 -11.83 -47.85 14.29
N ALA A 445 -11.38 -48.45 15.40
CA ALA A 445 -10.80 -47.72 16.52
C ALA A 445 -9.55 -46.92 16.11
N GLU A 446 -8.64 -47.52 15.35
CA GLU A 446 -7.43 -46.86 14.86
C GLU A 446 -7.78 -45.80 13.78
N SER A 447 -8.73 -46.08 12.90
CA SER A 447 -9.21 -45.13 11.90
C SER A 447 -9.80 -43.85 12.55
N ASP A 448 -10.59 -44.03 13.62
CA ASP A 448 -11.20 -42.89 14.36
C ASP A 448 -10.15 -42.12 15.15
N ARG A 449 -9.21 -42.83 15.80
CA ARG A 449 -8.08 -42.20 16.50
C ARG A 449 -7.27 -41.27 15.59
N ILE A 450 -6.94 -41.75 14.38
CA ILE A 450 -6.17 -40.96 13.40
C ILE A 450 -6.99 -39.73 12.94
N ARG A 451 -8.28 -39.92 12.68
CA ARG A 451 -9.16 -38.80 12.31
C ARG A 451 -9.19 -37.72 13.42
N ASP A 452 -9.32 -38.17 14.66
CA ASP A 452 -9.42 -37.23 15.80
C ASP A 452 -8.08 -36.52 16.02
N LEU A 453 -6.94 -37.21 15.87
CA LEU A 453 -5.61 -36.60 15.90
C LEU A 453 -5.45 -35.54 14.80
N LEU A 454 -5.88 -35.81 13.57
CA LEU A 454 -5.82 -34.84 12.48
C LEU A 454 -6.73 -33.64 12.74
N ASN A 455 -7.93 -33.86 13.30
CA ASN A 455 -8.83 -32.78 13.69
C ASN A 455 -8.25 -31.90 14.82
N GLU A 456 -7.58 -32.48 15.82
CA GLU A 456 -6.88 -31.74 16.88
C GLU A 456 -5.81 -30.79 16.28
N HIS A 457 -5.15 -31.22 15.21
CA HIS A 457 -4.19 -30.41 14.45
C HIS A 457 -4.85 -29.52 13.39
N LYS A 458 -6.18 -29.37 13.42
CA LYS A 458 -6.95 -28.56 12.45
C LYS A 458 -6.79 -29.04 11.00
N ILE A 459 -6.56 -30.33 10.79
CA ILE A 459 -6.52 -30.93 9.45
C ILE A 459 -7.92 -31.47 9.11
N ILE A 460 -8.51 -30.93 8.07
CA ILE A 460 -9.84 -31.31 7.59
C ILE A 460 -9.68 -32.33 6.48
N LEU A 461 -10.24 -33.53 6.69
CA LEU A 461 -10.24 -34.58 5.69
C LEU A 461 -11.48 -34.49 4.79
N GLU A 462 -11.29 -34.69 3.49
CA GLU A 462 -12.33 -34.70 2.48
C GLU A 462 -12.28 -36.06 1.76
N ASP A 463 -13.19 -37.00 2.13
CA ASP A 463 -13.30 -38.33 1.49
C ASP A 463 -14.11 -38.19 0.19
N ASN A 464 -13.56 -38.63 -0.93
CA ASN A 464 -14.21 -38.65 -2.25
C ASN A 464 -13.99 -39.96 -2.97
N ALA A 465 -14.59 -40.18 -4.16
CA ALA A 465 -14.46 -41.42 -4.92
C ALA A 465 -13.02 -41.72 -5.35
N GLY A 466 -12.16 -40.74 -5.45
CA GLY A 466 -10.74 -40.87 -5.81
C GLY A 466 -9.79 -41.10 -4.61
N GLY A 467 -10.30 -40.96 -3.39
CA GLY A 467 -9.51 -41.10 -2.16
C GLY A 467 -9.81 -40.04 -1.12
N THR A 468 -8.96 -39.94 -0.10
CA THR A 468 -9.03 -38.90 0.92
C THR A 468 -8.07 -37.80 0.55
N THR A 469 -8.57 -36.58 0.43
CA THR A 469 -7.77 -35.34 0.34
C THR A 469 -7.90 -34.56 1.65
N TRP A 470 -7.04 -33.58 1.84
CA TRP A 470 -7.04 -32.82 3.08
C TRP A 470 -6.70 -31.34 2.84
N ARG A 471 -7.07 -30.51 3.81
CA ARG A 471 -6.68 -29.12 3.88
C ARG A 471 -6.46 -28.69 5.34
N ARG A 472 -5.70 -27.63 5.52
CA ARG A 472 -5.57 -27.00 6.85
C ARG A 472 -6.80 -26.13 7.15
N GLY A 473 -7.32 -26.24 8.35
CA GLY A 473 -8.50 -25.49 8.83
C GLY A 473 -8.18 -24.06 9.21
#